data_e9468fa186e684966a038c2eff40b509
#
_entry.id   e9468fa186e684966a038c2eff40b509
#
_cell.length_a   1.000
_cell.length_b   1.000
_cell.length_c   1.000
_cell.angle_alpha   90.00
_cell.angle_beta   90.00
_cell.angle_gamma   90.00
#
_symmetry.space_group_name_H-M   'P 1'
#
loop_
_entity.id
_entity.type
_entity.pdbx_description
1 polymer ?
#
loop_
_entity_poly.entity_id
_entity_poly.type
_entity_poly.pdbx_seq_one_letter_code
_entity_poly.pdbx_strand_id
1 'polypeptide(L)'
;KPGAAYHQAQKYLQNLLPVELTYKTVEPNDYDITRPYDLSRAAYVYAGDTFLGIMGEFRASVRKALKLPVFCAGFELDTKELLPLLAKGRSYQALPRFPAVGQDVCLKVPAATSFGDLEQVVLESLTQNKPEDTRLETSVLDIYQRSDDPEHKQITFSLQLASYQKTLTGKDMSALVDKVVQAAKEKCNAEHI
;
A
#
# COMPACT_ATOMS: atom_id res chain seq x y z
N LYS A 1 16.71 1.78 1.11
CA LYS A 1 16.41 1.46 -0.29
C LYS A 1 15.55 2.56 -0.91
N PRO A 2 15.67 2.86 -2.21
CA PRO A 2 14.71 3.73 -2.91
C PRO A 2 13.28 3.21 -2.74
N GLY A 3 12.33 4.11 -2.47
CA GLY A 3 10.92 3.76 -2.24
C GLY A 3 10.57 3.30 -0.83
N ALA A 4 11.52 2.81 -0.04
CA ALA A 4 11.23 2.36 1.32
C ALA A 4 10.72 3.50 2.22
N ALA A 5 11.21 4.74 2.03
CA ALA A 5 10.75 5.89 2.79
C ALA A 5 9.29 6.25 2.47
N TYR A 6 8.89 6.15 1.18
CA TYR A 6 7.51 6.35 0.76
C TYR A 6 6.57 5.37 1.47
N HIS A 7 6.85 4.07 1.42
CA HIS A 7 6.00 3.06 2.04
C HIS A 7 5.93 3.18 3.57
N GLN A 8 7.03 3.58 4.21
CA GLN A 8 7.00 3.86 5.64
C GLN A 8 6.11 5.04 5.99
N ALA A 9 6.18 6.13 5.22
CA ALA A 9 5.32 7.30 5.40
C ALA A 9 3.85 6.95 5.16
N GLN A 10 3.56 6.16 4.11
CA GLN A 10 2.23 5.66 3.80
C GLN A 10 1.64 4.83 4.96
N LYS A 11 2.40 3.85 5.46
CA LYS A 11 1.99 3.02 6.59
C LYS A 11 1.76 3.84 7.86
N TYR A 12 2.63 4.83 8.10
CA TYR A 12 2.48 5.74 9.23
C TYR A 12 1.17 6.55 9.12
N LEU A 13 0.91 7.10 7.94
CA LEU A 13 -0.29 7.91 7.69
C LEU A 13 -1.59 7.08 7.80
N GLN A 14 -1.61 5.88 7.25
CA GLN A 14 -2.74 4.95 7.39
C GLN A 14 -3.03 4.57 8.85
N ASN A 15 -1.97 4.42 9.66
CA ASN A 15 -2.13 4.14 11.08
C ASN A 15 -2.53 5.37 11.91
N LEU A 16 -2.21 6.57 11.44
CA LEU A 16 -2.54 7.82 12.11
C LEU A 16 -4.03 8.15 11.99
N LEU A 17 -4.60 7.92 10.80
CA LEU A 17 -5.97 8.34 10.48
C LEU A 17 -6.97 7.19 10.65
N PRO A 18 -8.17 7.47 11.21
CA PRO A 18 -9.22 6.47 11.43
C PRO A 18 -10.09 6.22 10.18
N VAL A 19 -9.55 6.47 8.99
CA VAL A 19 -10.26 6.36 7.71
C VAL A 19 -9.38 5.64 6.70
N GLU A 20 -10.02 5.01 5.75
CA GLU A 20 -9.33 4.42 4.61
C GLU A 20 -8.83 5.51 3.68
N LEU A 21 -7.56 5.39 3.29
CA LEU A 21 -6.90 6.34 2.41
C LEU A 21 -6.66 5.74 1.03
N THR A 22 -6.89 6.54 0.01
CA THR A 22 -6.53 6.23 -1.37
C THR A 22 -5.44 7.18 -1.87
N TYR A 23 -4.59 6.67 -2.75
CA TYR A 23 -3.41 7.37 -3.25
C TYR A 23 -3.49 7.48 -4.76
N LYS A 24 -3.43 8.72 -5.29
CA LYS A 24 -3.48 8.98 -6.73
C LYS A 24 -2.16 9.57 -7.19
N THR A 25 -1.74 9.21 -8.40
CA THR A 25 -0.52 9.74 -9.03
C THR A 25 -0.56 11.27 -9.08
N VAL A 26 0.59 11.89 -8.81
CA VAL A 26 0.74 13.34 -8.93
C VAL A 26 1.13 13.66 -10.35
N GLU A 27 0.22 14.35 -11.06
CA GLU A 27 0.53 14.91 -12.37
C GLU A 27 1.42 16.15 -12.22
N PRO A 28 2.34 16.40 -13.17
CA PRO A 28 3.12 17.61 -13.19
C PRO A 28 2.20 18.85 -13.25
N ASN A 29 2.30 19.70 -12.26
CA ASN A 29 1.54 20.94 -12.16
C ASN A 29 2.32 21.99 -11.36
N ASP A 30 1.81 23.21 -11.35
CA ASP A 30 2.43 24.34 -10.67
C ASP A 30 1.93 24.57 -9.23
N TYR A 31 1.23 23.61 -8.65
CA TYR A 31 0.78 23.72 -7.26
C TYR A 31 1.95 23.72 -6.29
N ASP A 32 1.99 24.68 -5.40
CA ASP A 32 3.08 24.86 -4.43
C ASP A 32 3.29 23.63 -3.55
N ILE A 33 2.22 22.95 -3.21
CA ILE A 33 2.26 21.73 -2.38
C ILE A 33 3.11 20.60 -3.00
N THR A 34 3.27 20.57 -4.32
CA THR A 34 4.03 19.53 -5.02
C THR A 34 5.54 19.82 -5.07
N ARG A 35 5.95 21.08 -4.89
CA ARG A 35 7.34 21.54 -5.08
C ARG A 35 8.37 20.80 -4.23
N PRO A 36 8.11 20.44 -2.96
CA PRO A 36 9.11 19.74 -2.14
C PRO A 36 9.38 18.30 -2.57
N TYR A 37 8.47 17.69 -3.30
CA TYR A 37 8.45 16.25 -3.56
C TYR A 37 9.04 15.85 -4.90
N ASP A 38 9.58 14.63 -4.98
CA ASP A 38 9.87 13.93 -6.23
C ASP A 38 8.55 13.36 -6.77
N LEU A 39 8.02 13.95 -7.86
CA LEU A 39 6.69 13.60 -8.36
C LEU A 39 6.57 12.15 -8.81
N SER A 40 7.68 11.51 -9.21
CA SER A 40 7.70 10.08 -9.53
C SER A 40 7.56 9.17 -8.30
N ARG A 41 7.65 9.75 -7.10
CA ARG A 41 7.61 9.07 -5.80
C ARG A 41 6.71 9.81 -4.81
N ALA A 42 5.69 10.45 -5.33
CA ALA A 42 4.69 11.16 -4.55
C ALA A 42 3.28 10.73 -4.97
N ALA A 43 2.33 10.91 -4.08
CA ALA A 43 0.92 10.66 -4.36
C ALA A 43 0.05 11.69 -3.65
N TYR A 44 -1.03 12.07 -4.30
CA TYR A 44 -2.13 12.77 -3.64
C TYR A 44 -2.88 11.81 -2.73
N VAL A 45 -3.24 12.29 -1.55
CA VAL A 45 -3.92 11.53 -0.51
C VAL A 45 -5.38 11.93 -0.45
N TYR A 46 -6.27 10.94 -0.49
CA TYR A 46 -7.72 11.11 -0.41
C TYR A 46 -8.33 10.23 0.67
N ALA A 47 -9.46 10.68 1.22
CA ALA A 47 -10.38 9.86 2.01
C ALA A 47 -11.73 9.84 1.28
N GLY A 48 -12.06 8.74 0.62
CA GLY A 48 -13.15 8.73 -0.37
C GLY A 48 -12.87 9.74 -1.47
N ASP A 49 -13.79 10.67 -1.71
CA ASP A 49 -13.65 11.74 -2.71
C ASP A 49 -12.98 13.01 -2.14
N THR A 50 -12.71 13.07 -0.83
CA THR A 50 -12.13 14.25 -0.20
C THR A 50 -10.62 14.27 -0.38
N PHE A 51 -10.10 15.30 -1.05
CA PHE A 51 -8.67 15.56 -1.14
C PHE A 51 -8.12 15.99 0.23
N LEU A 52 -7.12 15.28 0.73
CA LEU A 52 -6.49 15.58 2.01
C LEU A 52 -5.13 16.26 1.89
N GLY A 53 -4.41 16.04 0.80
CA GLY A 53 -3.08 16.59 0.63
C GLY A 53 -2.15 15.70 -0.21
N ILE A 54 -0.87 15.74 0.10
CA ILE A 54 0.18 15.01 -0.63
C ILE A 54 1.09 14.27 0.33
N MET A 55 1.63 13.15 -0.12
CA MET A 55 2.74 12.47 0.51
C MET A 55 3.78 12.03 -0.52
N GLY A 56 5.04 11.89 -0.13
CA GLY A 56 6.07 11.44 -1.06
C GLY A 56 7.48 11.53 -0.51
N GLU A 57 8.45 11.07 -1.30
CA GLU A 57 9.86 11.31 -1.05
C GLU A 57 10.22 12.75 -1.43
N PHE A 58 11.03 13.40 -0.60
CA PHE A 58 11.49 14.74 -0.92
C PHE A 58 12.52 14.71 -2.05
N ARG A 59 12.45 15.68 -2.96
CA ARG A 59 13.46 15.82 -4.03
C ARG A 59 14.86 16.10 -3.47
N ALA A 60 15.87 15.73 -4.22
CA ALA A 60 17.26 15.81 -3.81
C ALA A 60 17.70 17.24 -3.37
N SER A 61 17.20 18.28 -4.04
CA SER A 61 17.50 19.69 -3.71
C SER A 61 16.99 20.05 -2.31
N VAL A 62 15.78 19.65 -1.96
CA VAL A 62 15.18 19.90 -0.63
C VAL A 62 15.94 19.14 0.45
N ARG A 63 16.23 17.86 0.22
CA ARG A 63 17.00 17.05 1.18
C ARG A 63 18.37 17.64 1.44
N LYS A 64 19.06 18.10 0.40
CA LYS A 64 20.37 18.76 0.53
C LYS A 64 20.28 20.08 1.31
N ALA A 65 19.31 20.94 0.98
CA ALA A 65 19.12 22.23 1.64
C ALA A 65 18.80 22.09 3.13
N LEU A 66 17.96 21.11 3.49
CA LEU A 66 17.52 20.88 4.87
C LEU A 66 18.38 19.83 5.62
N LYS A 67 19.44 19.32 5.00
CA LYS A 67 20.33 18.28 5.57
C LYS A 67 19.56 17.01 6.00
N LEU A 68 18.52 16.63 5.23
CA LEU A 68 17.74 15.42 5.48
C LEU A 68 18.46 14.17 4.99
N PRO A 69 18.12 12.98 5.53
CA PRO A 69 18.64 11.71 5.06
C PRO A 69 18.41 11.47 3.55
N VAL A 70 19.24 10.62 2.94
CA VAL A 70 19.12 10.27 1.51
C VAL A 70 17.75 9.70 1.16
N PHE A 71 17.22 8.87 2.03
CA PHE A 71 15.86 8.34 1.92
C PHE A 71 14.99 9.00 2.99
N CYS A 72 14.18 9.95 2.56
CA CYS A 72 13.31 10.72 3.45
C CYS A 72 12.00 11.03 2.71
N ALA A 73 10.89 10.70 3.33
CA ALA A 73 9.55 11.00 2.87
C ALA A 73 8.78 11.74 3.95
N GLY A 74 7.74 12.43 3.54
CA GLY A 74 6.83 13.13 4.42
C GLY A 74 5.46 13.31 3.78
N PHE A 75 4.56 13.95 4.50
CA PHE A 75 3.24 14.30 4.00
C PHE A 75 2.83 15.69 4.49
N GLU A 76 1.98 16.34 3.73
CA GLU A 76 1.33 17.60 4.06
C GLU A 76 -0.17 17.42 3.85
N LEU A 77 -0.96 17.71 4.90
CA LEU A 77 -2.40 17.49 4.91
C LEU A 77 -3.17 18.77 5.26
N ASP A 78 -4.28 18.99 4.59
CA ASP A 78 -5.22 20.06 4.93
C ASP A 78 -5.95 19.73 6.23
N THR A 79 -5.72 20.52 7.26
CA THR A 79 -6.32 20.32 8.57
C THR A 79 -7.81 20.57 8.60
N LYS A 80 -8.37 21.38 7.68
CA LYS A 80 -9.81 21.60 7.60
C LYS A 80 -10.55 20.35 7.17
N GLU A 81 -10.00 19.67 6.16
CA GLU A 81 -10.55 18.41 5.65
C GLU A 81 -10.27 17.23 6.60
N LEU A 82 -9.16 17.31 7.35
CA LEU A 82 -8.75 16.26 8.25
C LEU A 82 -9.56 16.22 9.56
N LEU A 83 -9.84 17.37 10.17
CA LEU A 83 -10.50 17.45 11.49
C LEU A 83 -11.87 16.74 11.56
N PRO A 84 -12.78 16.87 10.56
CA PRO A 84 -14.05 16.16 10.57
C PRO A 84 -13.88 14.63 10.51
N LEU A 85 -12.81 14.14 9.89
CA LEU A 85 -12.53 12.70 9.80
C LEU A 85 -12.03 12.14 11.13
N LEU A 86 -11.20 12.89 11.84
CA LEU A 86 -10.71 12.52 13.18
C LEU A 86 -11.85 12.48 14.22
N ALA A 87 -12.87 13.32 14.07
CA ALA A 87 -14.02 13.35 14.96
C ALA A 87 -14.87 12.07 14.92
N LYS A 88 -14.80 11.27 13.84
CA LYS A 88 -15.52 10.00 13.71
C LYS A 88 -15.01 8.90 14.65
N GLY A 89 -13.85 9.10 15.27
CA GLY A 89 -13.24 8.13 16.18
C GLY A 89 -12.81 6.83 15.50
N ARG A 90 -12.04 6.02 16.20
CA ARG A 90 -11.68 4.67 15.76
C ARG A 90 -12.64 3.66 16.38
N SER A 91 -13.21 2.80 15.55
CA SER A 91 -13.89 1.60 16.05
C SER A 91 -12.84 0.62 16.57
N TYR A 92 -12.94 0.26 17.83
CA TYR A 92 -12.09 -0.79 18.39
C TYR A 92 -12.45 -2.13 17.79
N GLN A 93 -11.47 -2.77 17.13
CA GLN A 93 -11.56 -4.17 16.74
C GLN A 93 -10.73 -5.02 17.70
N ALA A 94 -11.37 -5.97 18.37
CA ALA A 94 -10.66 -6.92 19.22
C ALA A 94 -9.61 -7.67 18.40
N LEU A 95 -8.48 -7.98 19.01
CA LEU A 95 -7.47 -8.83 18.36
C LEU A 95 -7.97 -10.29 18.33
N PRO A 96 -7.73 -11.02 17.22
CA PRO A 96 -8.00 -12.44 17.17
C PRO A 96 -7.24 -13.18 18.26
N ARG A 97 -7.91 -14.16 18.88
CA ARG A 97 -7.30 -15.00 19.95
C ARG A 97 -6.43 -16.11 19.40
N PHE A 98 -6.63 -16.47 18.13
CA PHE A 98 -5.89 -17.54 17.48
C PHE A 98 -4.70 -16.97 16.70
N PRO A 99 -3.59 -17.73 16.59
CA PRO A 99 -2.41 -17.27 15.87
C PRO A 99 -2.72 -17.01 14.39
N ALA A 100 -2.05 -16.02 13.84
CA ALA A 100 -2.12 -15.74 12.40
C ALA A 100 -1.33 -16.77 11.61
N VAL A 101 -1.82 -17.07 10.40
CA VAL A 101 -1.09 -17.77 9.36
C VAL A 101 -0.64 -16.75 8.32
N GLY A 102 0.64 -16.77 7.98
CA GLY A 102 1.22 -15.86 7.00
C GLY A 102 1.76 -16.59 5.77
N GLN A 103 1.68 -15.91 4.62
CA GLN A 103 2.31 -16.35 3.37
C GLN A 103 2.69 -15.13 2.54
N ASP A 104 3.88 -15.19 1.95
CA ASP A 104 4.31 -14.18 1.00
C ASP A 104 3.94 -14.61 -0.42
N VAL A 105 3.56 -13.64 -1.25
CA VAL A 105 3.17 -13.82 -2.65
C VAL A 105 4.00 -12.89 -3.51
N CYS A 106 4.81 -13.45 -4.38
CA CYS A 106 5.59 -12.69 -5.34
C CYS A 106 4.92 -12.72 -6.71
N LEU A 107 4.55 -11.55 -7.21
CA LEU A 107 3.88 -11.35 -8.48
C LEU A 107 4.79 -10.62 -9.46
N LYS A 108 5.11 -11.27 -10.58
CA LYS A 108 5.80 -10.66 -11.71
C LYS A 108 4.77 -10.04 -12.63
N VAL A 109 4.87 -8.75 -12.90
CA VAL A 109 3.94 -7.97 -13.75
C VAL A 109 4.70 -7.15 -14.78
N PRO A 110 4.06 -6.75 -15.91
CA PRO A 110 4.64 -5.79 -16.84
C PRO A 110 5.09 -4.51 -16.10
N ALA A 111 6.23 -3.96 -16.49
CA ALA A 111 6.79 -2.75 -15.86
C ALA A 111 5.81 -1.55 -15.89
N ALA A 112 4.98 -1.48 -16.93
CA ALA A 112 3.95 -0.44 -17.10
C ALA A 112 2.76 -0.57 -16.13
N THR A 113 2.52 -1.75 -15.54
CA THR A 113 1.43 -1.95 -14.55
C THR A 113 1.70 -1.06 -13.35
N SER A 114 0.75 -0.19 -12.97
CA SER A 114 0.96 0.62 -11.78
C SER A 114 0.90 -0.25 -10.51
N PHE A 115 1.64 0.17 -9.48
CA PHE A 115 1.57 -0.52 -8.18
C PHE A 115 0.14 -0.47 -7.62
N GLY A 116 -0.52 0.70 -7.71
CA GLY A 116 -1.87 0.89 -7.21
C GLY A 116 -2.90 -0.02 -7.87
N ASP A 117 -2.80 -0.25 -9.19
CA ASP A 117 -3.73 -1.13 -9.89
C ASP A 117 -3.57 -2.58 -9.43
N LEU A 118 -2.32 -3.05 -9.28
CA LEU A 118 -2.07 -4.40 -8.75
C LEU A 118 -2.51 -4.53 -7.29
N GLU A 119 -2.18 -3.56 -6.45
CA GLU A 119 -2.58 -3.55 -5.03
C GLU A 119 -4.11 -3.59 -4.90
N GLN A 120 -4.82 -2.81 -5.69
CA GLN A 120 -6.29 -2.82 -5.70
C GLN A 120 -6.84 -4.21 -6.06
N VAL A 121 -6.32 -4.85 -7.10
CA VAL A 121 -6.74 -6.20 -7.51
C VAL A 121 -6.48 -7.22 -6.40
N VAL A 122 -5.32 -7.15 -5.75
CA VAL A 122 -4.96 -8.02 -4.63
C VAL A 122 -5.92 -7.82 -3.46
N LEU A 123 -6.16 -6.56 -3.05
CA LEU A 123 -7.04 -6.23 -1.92
C LEU A 123 -8.49 -6.60 -2.18
N GLU A 124 -9.00 -6.35 -3.41
CA GLU A 124 -10.36 -6.77 -3.82
C GLU A 124 -10.51 -8.29 -3.73
N SER A 125 -9.57 -9.04 -4.31
CA SER A 125 -9.61 -10.50 -4.27
C SER A 125 -9.53 -11.04 -2.85
N LEU A 126 -8.66 -10.50 -2.01
CA LEU A 126 -8.54 -10.86 -0.61
C LEU A 126 -9.83 -10.59 0.16
N THR A 127 -10.42 -9.41 -0.03
CA THR A 127 -11.66 -9.01 0.67
C THR A 127 -12.85 -9.90 0.30
N GLN A 128 -12.95 -10.26 -0.99
CA GLN A 128 -14.04 -11.09 -1.50
C GLN A 128 -13.92 -12.57 -1.10
N ASN A 129 -12.69 -13.07 -0.92
CA ASN A 129 -12.44 -14.51 -0.73
C ASN A 129 -11.97 -14.87 0.69
N LYS A 130 -11.65 -13.89 1.55
CA LYS A 130 -11.28 -14.20 2.93
C LYS A 130 -12.44 -14.87 3.67
N PRO A 131 -12.17 -15.85 4.52
CA PRO A 131 -13.20 -16.44 5.37
C PRO A 131 -13.87 -15.40 6.26
N GLU A 132 -15.14 -15.60 6.58
CA GLU A 132 -15.84 -14.79 7.57
C GLU A 132 -15.13 -14.86 8.93
N ASP A 133 -15.34 -13.86 9.77
CA ASP A 133 -14.73 -13.76 11.10
C ASP A 133 -13.19 -13.90 11.10
N THR A 134 -12.55 -13.32 10.07
CA THR A 134 -11.09 -13.26 9.99
C THR A 134 -10.60 -11.83 9.89
N ARG A 135 -9.44 -11.57 10.49
CA ARG A 135 -8.66 -10.37 10.32
C ARG A 135 -7.55 -10.63 9.30
N LEU A 136 -7.54 -9.82 8.26
CA LEU A 136 -6.53 -9.84 7.22
C LEU A 136 -5.61 -8.63 7.38
N GLU A 137 -4.30 -8.87 7.32
CA GLU A 137 -3.29 -7.82 7.23
C GLU A 137 -2.44 -8.07 6.00
N THR A 138 -2.16 -7.01 5.25
CA THR A 138 -1.31 -7.05 4.07
C THR A 138 -0.22 -6.00 4.17
N SER A 139 0.95 -6.31 3.64
CA SER A 139 2.02 -5.34 3.48
C SER A 139 2.86 -5.67 2.25
N VAL A 140 3.45 -4.64 1.66
CA VAL A 140 4.41 -4.82 0.57
C VAL A 140 5.78 -5.03 1.18
N LEU A 141 6.44 -6.12 0.82
CA LEU A 141 7.79 -6.42 1.27
C LEU A 141 8.84 -5.83 0.36
N ASP A 142 8.66 -5.96 -0.96
CA ASP A 142 9.62 -5.48 -1.93
C ASP A 142 8.96 -5.19 -3.28
N ILE A 143 9.55 -4.23 -4.00
CA ILE A 143 9.29 -3.97 -5.42
C ILE A 143 10.65 -4.01 -6.11
N TYR A 144 10.86 -5.01 -6.93
CA TYR A 144 12.13 -5.24 -7.57
C TYR A 144 11.99 -5.34 -9.09
N GLN A 145 12.85 -4.64 -9.80
CA GLN A 145 12.98 -4.75 -11.25
C GLN A 145 14.38 -5.24 -11.57
N ARG A 146 14.46 -6.35 -12.30
CA ARG A 146 15.73 -6.93 -12.70
C ARG A 146 16.36 -6.09 -13.82
N SER A 147 17.67 -5.93 -13.78
CA SER A 147 18.40 -5.21 -14.84
C SER A 147 18.43 -5.98 -16.17
N ASP A 148 18.28 -7.30 -16.14
CA ASP A 148 18.22 -8.19 -17.30
C ASP A 148 16.78 -8.43 -17.83
N ASP A 149 15.76 -7.95 -17.11
CA ASP A 149 14.35 -8.00 -17.50
C ASP A 149 13.68 -6.63 -17.23
N PRO A 150 13.98 -5.60 -18.03
CA PRO A 150 13.44 -4.26 -17.82
C PRO A 150 11.95 -4.13 -18.18
N GLU A 151 11.37 -5.11 -18.86
CA GLU A 151 9.96 -5.12 -19.24
C GLU A 151 9.02 -5.58 -18.11
N HIS A 152 9.59 -6.18 -17.07
CA HIS A 152 8.82 -6.66 -15.94
C HIS A 152 9.35 -6.14 -14.61
N LYS A 153 8.50 -6.15 -13.62
CA LYS A 153 8.85 -5.94 -12.21
C LYS A 153 8.20 -7.00 -11.34
N GLN A 154 8.82 -7.27 -10.20
CA GLN A 154 8.36 -8.22 -9.20
C GLN A 154 7.89 -7.45 -7.98
N ILE A 155 6.70 -7.77 -7.49
CA ILE A 155 6.11 -7.14 -6.31
C ILE A 155 5.76 -8.25 -5.34
N THR A 156 6.33 -8.18 -4.14
CA THR A 156 6.10 -9.18 -3.09
C THR A 156 5.20 -8.60 -2.03
N PHE A 157 4.06 -9.26 -1.82
CA PHE A 157 3.12 -8.96 -0.74
C PHE A 157 3.30 -9.98 0.38
N SER A 158 3.29 -9.53 1.63
CA SER A 158 3.13 -10.38 2.80
C SER A 158 1.67 -10.32 3.24
N LEU A 159 1.07 -11.48 3.35
CA LEU A 159 -0.33 -11.67 3.73
C LEU A 159 -0.37 -12.37 5.08
N GLN A 160 -1.17 -11.84 6.02
CA GLN A 160 -1.39 -12.47 7.31
C GLN A 160 -2.89 -12.58 7.57
N LEU A 161 -3.35 -13.75 7.94
CA LEU A 161 -4.75 -14.06 8.19
C LEU A 161 -4.90 -14.69 9.58
N ALA A 162 -5.73 -14.10 10.42
CA ALA A 162 -6.06 -14.64 11.75
C ALA A 162 -7.58 -14.76 11.91
N SER A 163 -8.05 -15.85 12.52
CA SER A 163 -9.48 -16.05 12.76
C SER A 163 -9.85 -15.68 14.21
N TYR A 164 -11.08 -15.22 14.38
CA TYR A 164 -11.66 -15.00 15.72
C TYR A 164 -12.24 -16.28 16.34
N GLN A 165 -12.42 -17.35 15.53
CA GLN A 165 -13.14 -18.56 15.95
C GLN A 165 -12.28 -19.82 16.07
N LYS A 166 -11.26 -19.97 15.20
CA LYS A 166 -10.45 -21.20 15.13
C LYS A 166 -9.02 -20.92 14.64
N THR A 167 -8.14 -21.86 14.88
CA THR A 167 -6.81 -21.84 14.25
C THR A 167 -6.93 -22.12 12.74
N LEU A 168 -6.33 -21.27 11.93
CA LEU A 168 -6.24 -21.47 10.48
C LEU A 168 -5.04 -22.33 10.14
N THR A 169 -5.09 -22.98 9.00
CA THR A 169 -4.02 -23.84 8.48
C THR A 169 -3.33 -23.21 7.28
N GLY A 170 -2.15 -23.72 6.93
CA GLY A 170 -1.47 -23.30 5.69
C GLY A 170 -2.33 -23.56 4.43
N LYS A 171 -3.20 -24.59 4.44
CA LYS A 171 -4.12 -24.87 3.32
C LYS A 171 -5.16 -23.78 3.14
N ASP A 172 -5.68 -23.22 4.25
CA ASP A 172 -6.65 -22.12 4.19
C ASP A 172 -5.99 -20.87 3.58
N MET A 173 -4.74 -20.63 3.92
CA MET A 173 -3.97 -19.50 3.36
C MET A 173 -3.63 -19.73 1.89
N SER A 174 -3.15 -20.92 1.51
CA SER A 174 -2.83 -21.24 0.12
C SER A 174 -4.04 -21.10 -0.80
N ALA A 175 -5.22 -21.55 -0.36
CA ALA A 175 -6.45 -21.40 -1.13
C ALA A 175 -6.84 -19.92 -1.38
N LEU A 176 -6.56 -19.04 -0.42
CA LEU A 176 -6.75 -17.59 -0.57
C LEU A 176 -5.72 -16.99 -1.53
N VAL A 177 -4.45 -17.39 -1.41
CA VAL A 177 -3.37 -16.99 -2.31
C VAL A 177 -3.66 -17.39 -3.77
N ASP A 178 -4.15 -18.61 -4.00
CA ASP A 178 -4.51 -19.06 -5.36
C ASP A 178 -5.56 -18.15 -6.01
N LYS A 179 -6.53 -17.64 -5.23
CA LYS A 179 -7.53 -16.67 -5.72
C LYS A 179 -6.91 -15.32 -6.08
N VAL A 180 -6.00 -14.85 -5.24
CA VAL A 180 -5.25 -13.60 -5.49
C VAL A 180 -4.42 -13.72 -6.76
N VAL A 181 -3.66 -14.81 -6.91
CA VAL A 181 -2.84 -15.09 -8.09
C VAL A 181 -3.69 -15.13 -9.36
N GLN A 182 -4.83 -15.81 -9.31
CA GLN A 182 -5.74 -15.88 -10.45
C GLN A 182 -6.28 -14.50 -10.84
N ALA A 183 -6.75 -13.72 -9.87
CA ALA A 183 -7.26 -12.37 -10.12
C ALA A 183 -6.17 -11.43 -10.69
N ALA A 184 -4.96 -11.51 -10.14
CA ALA A 184 -3.82 -10.73 -10.63
C ALA A 184 -3.40 -11.14 -12.05
N LYS A 185 -3.45 -12.43 -12.37
CA LYS A 185 -3.19 -12.93 -13.72
C LYS A 185 -4.21 -12.40 -14.73
N GLU A 186 -5.50 -12.43 -14.39
CA GLU A 186 -6.59 -12.02 -15.29
C GLU A 186 -6.61 -10.50 -15.52
N LYS A 187 -6.39 -9.70 -14.48
CA LYS A 187 -6.53 -8.24 -14.54
C LYS A 187 -5.22 -7.49 -14.83
N CYS A 188 -4.08 -8.04 -14.42
CA CYS A 188 -2.77 -7.37 -14.50
C CYS A 188 -1.73 -8.16 -15.29
N ASN A 189 -2.09 -9.27 -15.94
CA ASN A 189 -1.14 -10.19 -16.60
C ASN A 189 0.00 -10.63 -15.68
N ALA A 190 -0.30 -10.85 -14.40
CA ALA A 190 0.70 -11.24 -13.42
C ALA A 190 1.05 -12.73 -13.53
N GLU A 191 2.32 -13.05 -13.25
CA GLU A 191 2.81 -14.41 -13.05
C GLU A 191 3.21 -14.59 -11.58
N HIS A 192 2.84 -15.70 -10.98
CA HIS A 192 3.29 -16.08 -9.63
C HIS A 192 4.67 -16.75 -9.71
N ILE A 193 5.64 -16.27 -8.96
CA ILE A 193 7.02 -16.75 -8.96
C ILE A 193 7.52 -17.07 -7.55
#